data_1dc850d42341314bc64894e69ee9974d
#
_entry.id   1dc850d42341314bc64894e69ee9974d
#
_cell.length_a   1.000
_cell.length_b   1.000
_cell.length_c   1.000
_cell.angle_alpha   90.00
_cell.angle_beta   90.00
_cell.angle_gamma   90.00
#
_symmetry.space_group_name_H-M   'P 1'
#
loop_
_entity.id
_entity.type
_entity.pdbx_description
1 polymer ?
#
loop_
_entity_poly.entity_id
_entity_poly.type
_entity_poly.pdbx_seq_one_letter_code
_entity_poly.pdbx_strand_id
1 'polypeptide(L)'
;MDTILSPRTTTGSTAPLRTGAEYLRAIADDGRRVYVDGELVRDVTRHPAFREGARSIARLYDMAADPANRERLTYASPADGAPVLRAYQIPRTHADIRAKRLAAEAWAEATFGLMGRTPDHVAGFFAGYAAKPSVFAAGGQQFADNVVRFYEKLRDNHLYASYAIVPPQIDRSKPAHQQSDPSLYAGVVREKDGGIVVRGAQQLATGGVFSDYLYLSCIHPLQPGDENYAIGVAIPMNAPGLKLLSRRGFAAKAENAFDYPLTSRFDETDSLVVLDDVFVPWEDVFIYRNTQICFDQWWKTPSHVYGNLQAQARYATKLRFLLGLAKRMNEATGHDKNPPVMVQMGELASLATIVDSMVQAQEVMAKVEDDGVLWPSRNTLYSVMALQSEINPRMIDIVREITGAGMITLPSSERDFENPEIAADLDRFLGTPKQAARDKVALMKLAWDFIGTEFGNRHQQYEKFYGGASFLVKMNVFRNYDFDRATGLVDAALSLPPLAAE
;
A
#
# COMPACT_ATOMS: atom_id res chain seq x y z
N MET A 1 -14.04 -11.44 -29.52
CA MET A 1 -15.37 -11.70 -28.91
C MET A 1 -15.28 -11.10 -27.53
N ASP A 2 -16.00 -10.00 -27.38
CA ASP A 2 -15.86 -9.05 -26.28
C ASP A 2 -16.50 -9.59 -25.01
N THR A 3 -15.66 -9.93 -24.04
CA THR A 3 -16.13 -10.08 -22.65
C THR A 3 -15.60 -8.89 -21.84
N ILE A 4 -15.99 -7.70 -22.26
CA ILE A 4 -16.01 -6.53 -21.39
C ILE A 4 -17.08 -6.84 -20.36
N LEU A 5 -16.70 -6.90 -19.06
CA LEU A 5 -17.66 -6.95 -17.97
C LEU A 5 -18.66 -5.80 -18.16
N SER A 6 -19.84 -6.11 -18.65
CA SER A 6 -20.93 -5.13 -18.76
C SER A 6 -21.15 -4.52 -17.37
N PRO A 7 -21.21 -3.20 -17.24
CA PRO A 7 -21.56 -2.57 -15.97
C PRO A 7 -22.93 -3.10 -15.55
N ARG A 8 -23.03 -3.54 -14.28
CA ARG A 8 -24.34 -3.88 -13.70
C ARG A 8 -25.19 -2.63 -13.78
N THR A 9 -26.26 -2.69 -14.55
CA THR A 9 -27.27 -1.64 -14.61
C THR A 9 -27.87 -1.45 -13.22
N THR A 10 -27.91 -0.21 -12.76
CA THR A 10 -28.48 0.24 -11.49
C THR A 10 -29.97 -0.05 -11.42
N THR A 11 -30.31 -1.24 -10.95
CA THR A 11 -31.65 -1.56 -10.43
C THR A 11 -31.45 -2.27 -9.12
N GLY A 12 -31.93 -1.68 -8.04
CA GLY A 12 -31.78 -2.04 -6.62
C GLY A 12 -31.53 -3.52 -6.34
N SER A 13 -30.25 -3.91 -6.41
CA SER A 13 -29.83 -5.29 -6.21
C SER A 13 -29.04 -5.36 -4.90
N THR A 14 -29.48 -6.17 -3.98
CA THR A 14 -28.69 -6.69 -2.86
C THR A 14 -27.58 -7.60 -3.39
N ALA A 15 -26.72 -7.10 -4.27
CA ALA A 15 -25.65 -7.88 -4.86
C ALA A 15 -24.69 -8.36 -3.77
N PRO A 16 -24.31 -9.65 -3.74
CA PRO A 16 -23.34 -10.14 -2.79
C PRO A 16 -21.97 -9.51 -3.06
N LEU A 17 -21.15 -9.42 -2.01
CA LEU A 17 -19.76 -9.01 -2.12
C LEU A 17 -19.00 -9.93 -3.10
N ARG A 18 -18.04 -9.36 -3.82
CA ARG A 18 -17.14 -10.12 -4.70
C ARG A 18 -16.38 -11.17 -3.88
N THR A 19 -16.46 -12.42 -4.27
CA THR A 19 -15.69 -13.53 -3.67
C THR A 19 -14.30 -13.62 -4.26
N GLY A 20 -13.38 -14.31 -3.57
CA GLY A 20 -12.05 -14.59 -4.08
C GLY A 20 -12.08 -15.42 -5.38
N ALA A 21 -13.03 -16.34 -5.51
CA ALA A 21 -13.20 -17.12 -6.75
C ALA A 21 -13.66 -16.23 -7.93
N GLU A 22 -14.54 -15.27 -7.70
CA GLU A 22 -14.97 -14.30 -8.72
C GLU A 22 -13.83 -13.38 -9.10
N TYR A 23 -13.05 -12.92 -8.11
CA TYR A 23 -11.86 -12.11 -8.34
C TYR A 23 -10.84 -12.87 -9.22
N LEU A 24 -10.45 -14.10 -8.87
CA LEU A 24 -9.50 -14.89 -9.66
C LEU A 24 -9.99 -15.14 -11.07
N ARG A 25 -11.28 -15.44 -11.27
CA ARG A 25 -11.86 -15.60 -12.62
C ARG A 25 -11.79 -14.32 -13.46
N ALA A 26 -11.96 -13.16 -12.83
CA ALA A 26 -11.94 -11.88 -13.53
C ALA A 26 -10.55 -11.49 -14.05
N ILE A 27 -9.47 -11.95 -13.39
CA ILE A 27 -8.09 -11.64 -13.77
C ILE A 27 -7.37 -12.80 -14.47
N ALA A 28 -8.01 -13.97 -14.60
CA ALA A 28 -7.45 -15.13 -15.27
C ALA A 28 -7.54 -14.94 -16.80
N ASP A 29 -6.39 -15.04 -17.47
CA ASP A 29 -6.27 -14.99 -18.95
C ASP A 29 -7.14 -13.88 -19.60
N ASP A 30 -7.22 -12.72 -18.95
CA ASP A 30 -8.07 -11.59 -19.35
C ASP A 30 -7.46 -10.71 -20.46
N GLY A 31 -6.30 -11.11 -21.00
CA GLY A 31 -5.60 -10.40 -22.06
C GLY A 31 -4.62 -9.34 -21.57
N ARG A 32 -4.43 -9.13 -20.24
CA ARG A 32 -3.39 -8.24 -19.71
C ARG A 32 -2.00 -8.66 -20.16
N ARG A 33 -1.16 -7.70 -20.45
CA ARG A 33 0.22 -7.95 -20.91
C ARG A 33 1.22 -7.75 -19.80
N VAL A 34 1.54 -8.81 -19.09
CA VAL A 34 2.55 -8.82 -18.01
C VAL A 34 3.78 -9.57 -18.50
N TYR A 35 4.96 -8.96 -18.33
CA TYR A 35 6.25 -9.57 -18.67
C TYR A 35 7.06 -9.77 -17.40
N VAL A 36 7.64 -10.96 -17.25
CA VAL A 36 8.61 -11.32 -16.22
C VAL A 36 9.63 -12.30 -16.80
N ASP A 37 10.89 -12.16 -16.43
CA ASP A 37 12.02 -12.99 -16.92
C ASP A 37 12.08 -13.11 -18.47
N GLY A 38 11.67 -12.05 -19.19
CA GLY A 38 11.63 -12.01 -20.66
C GLY A 38 10.40 -12.67 -21.30
N GLU A 39 9.50 -13.25 -20.53
CA GLU A 39 8.33 -13.97 -21.01
C GLU A 39 7.03 -13.18 -20.82
N LEU A 40 6.10 -13.32 -21.77
CA LEU A 40 4.74 -12.84 -21.64
C LEU A 40 3.93 -13.84 -20.80
N VAL A 41 3.46 -13.39 -19.66
CA VAL A 41 2.57 -14.16 -18.78
C VAL A 41 1.14 -14.08 -19.31
N ARG A 42 0.55 -15.22 -19.68
CA ARG A 42 -0.82 -15.29 -20.17
C ARG A 42 -1.85 -15.27 -19.05
N ASP A 43 -1.57 -16.00 -17.97
CA ASP A 43 -2.48 -16.12 -16.82
C ASP A 43 -1.73 -15.91 -15.50
N VAL A 44 -1.95 -14.75 -14.88
CA VAL A 44 -1.31 -14.35 -13.60
C VAL A 44 -1.81 -15.21 -12.43
N THR A 45 -2.95 -15.87 -12.55
CA THR A 45 -3.51 -16.75 -11.51
C THR A 45 -2.82 -18.12 -11.45
N ARG A 46 -2.07 -18.47 -12.50
CA ARG A 46 -1.37 -19.76 -12.64
C ARG A 46 0.14 -19.63 -12.67
N HIS A 47 0.66 -18.50 -13.12
CA HIS A 47 2.10 -18.30 -13.26
C HIS A 47 2.80 -18.33 -11.88
N PRO A 48 3.92 -19.08 -11.72
CA PRO A 48 4.60 -19.25 -10.43
C PRO A 48 4.97 -17.95 -9.73
N ALA A 49 5.32 -16.90 -10.47
CA ALA A 49 5.68 -15.59 -9.90
C ALA A 49 4.49 -14.83 -9.29
N PHE A 50 3.25 -15.15 -9.66
CA PHE A 50 2.09 -14.32 -9.32
C PHE A 50 0.95 -15.08 -8.65
N ARG A 51 0.80 -16.38 -8.89
CA ARG A 51 -0.37 -17.16 -8.44
C ARG A 51 -0.65 -17.07 -6.95
N GLU A 52 0.38 -17.05 -6.11
CA GLU A 52 0.19 -17.03 -4.66
C GLU A 52 -0.15 -15.63 -4.16
N GLY A 53 0.40 -14.58 -4.79
CA GLY A 53 -0.03 -13.19 -4.56
C GLY A 53 -1.51 -12.99 -4.94
N ALA A 54 -1.92 -13.50 -6.11
CA ALA A 54 -3.33 -13.47 -6.54
C ALA A 54 -4.24 -14.22 -5.56
N ARG A 55 -3.83 -15.38 -5.08
CA ARG A 55 -4.55 -16.15 -4.05
C ARG A 55 -4.63 -15.41 -2.72
N SER A 56 -3.58 -14.67 -2.36
CA SER A 56 -3.60 -13.84 -1.15
C SER A 56 -4.62 -12.72 -1.24
N ILE A 57 -4.71 -12.03 -2.38
CA ILE A 57 -5.79 -11.06 -2.63
C ILE A 57 -7.17 -11.74 -2.63
N ALA A 58 -7.30 -12.91 -3.25
CA ALA A 58 -8.56 -13.67 -3.24
C ALA A 58 -9.04 -13.97 -1.81
N ARG A 59 -8.13 -14.39 -0.92
CA ARG A 59 -8.47 -14.61 0.51
C ARG A 59 -8.97 -13.36 1.21
N LEU A 60 -8.49 -12.16 0.85
CA LEU A 60 -9.01 -10.91 1.41
C LEU A 60 -10.45 -10.64 0.95
N TYR A 61 -10.79 -10.95 -0.30
CA TYR A 61 -12.17 -10.89 -0.78
C TYR A 61 -13.08 -11.91 -0.09
N ASP A 62 -12.62 -13.15 0.06
CA ASP A 62 -13.37 -14.18 0.79
C ASP A 62 -13.60 -13.78 2.26
N MET A 63 -12.58 -13.21 2.92
CA MET A 63 -12.69 -12.68 4.27
C MET A 63 -13.74 -11.55 4.35
N ALA A 64 -13.81 -10.67 3.36
CA ALA A 64 -14.82 -9.60 3.33
C ALA A 64 -16.23 -10.14 3.03
N ALA A 65 -16.34 -11.19 2.23
CA ALA A 65 -17.61 -11.83 1.89
C ALA A 65 -18.16 -12.70 3.03
N ASP A 66 -17.31 -13.12 3.98
CA ASP A 66 -17.73 -13.88 5.16
C ASP A 66 -18.68 -13.06 6.03
N PRO A 67 -19.90 -13.57 6.33
CA PRO A 67 -20.86 -12.89 7.19
C PRO A 67 -20.30 -12.49 8.57
N ALA A 68 -19.35 -13.25 9.12
CA ALA A 68 -18.71 -12.97 10.41
C ALA A 68 -17.89 -11.68 10.41
N ASN A 69 -17.41 -11.25 9.24
CA ASN A 69 -16.60 -10.05 9.08
C ASN A 69 -17.37 -8.85 8.50
N ARG A 70 -18.65 -9.04 8.17
CA ARG A 70 -19.47 -8.03 7.47
C ARG A 70 -19.48 -6.69 8.19
N GLU A 71 -19.74 -6.67 9.50
CA GLU A 71 -19.79 -5.43 10.28
C GLU A 71 -18.45 -4.68 10.28
N ARG A 72 -17.34 -5.41 10.38
CA ARG A 72 -15.99 -4.83 10.41
C ARG A 72 -15.54 -4.35 9.04
N LEU A 73 -15.79 -5.11 7.96
CA LEU A 73 -15.18 -4.89 6.65
C LEU A 73 -16.09 -4.18 5.64
N THR A 74 -17.38 -4.04 5.95
CA THR A 74 -18.35 -3.44 5.02
C THR A 74 -19.17 -2.34 5.67
N TYR A 75 -19.84 -1.55 4.83
CA TYR A 75 -20.88 -0.59 5.20
C TYR A 75 -21.97 -0.60 4.13
N ALA A 76 -23.14 -0.05 4.46
CA ALA A 76 -24.24 0.09 3.51
C ALA A 76 -23.90 1.13 2.45
N SER A 77 -23.96 0.77 1.16
CA SER A 77 -23.80 1.73 0.06
C SER A 77 -24.85 2.84 0.16
N PRO A 78 -24.45 4.11 0.01
CA PRO A 78 -25.42 5.21 -0.03
C PRO A 78 -26.33 5.18 -1.27
N ALA A 79 -25.99 4.38 -2.30
CA ALA A 79 -26.76 4.28 -3.51
C ALA A 79 -28.01 3.39 -3.36
N ASP A 80 -27.86 2.23 -2.71
CA ASP A 80 -28.90 1.20 -2.68
C ASP A 80 -28.98 0.41 -1.35
N GLY A 81 -28.09 0.71 -0.40
CA GLY A 81 -27.99 0.00 0.89
C GLY A 81 -27.26 -1.35 0.83
N ALA A 82 -26.78 -1.78 -0.35
CA ALA A 82 -26.02 -3.01 -0.48
C ALA A 82 -24.70 -2.94 0.33
N PRO A 83 -24.18 -4.07 0.84
CA PRO A 83 -22.90 -4.09 1.52
C PRO A 83 -21.77 -3.83 0.52
N VAL A 84 -20.93 -2.82 0.80
CA VAL A 84 -19.74 -2.49 0.04
C VAL A 84 -18.54 -2.40 0.96
N LEU A 85 -17.33 -2.56 0.41
CA LEU A 85 -16.11 -2.54 1.20
C LEU A 85 -15.93 -1.20 1.93
N ARG A 86 -15.67 -1.26 3.23
CA ARG A 86 -15.46 -0.08 4.10
C ARG A 86 -14.29 0.78 3.64
N ALA A 87 -13.36 0.24 2.89
CA ALA A 87 -12.29 1.00 2.26
C ALA A 87 -12.79 2.18 1.40
N TYR A 88 -13.96 2.03 0.76
CA TYR A 88 -14.62 3.07 -0.03
C TYR A 88 -15.46 4.05 0.78
N GLN A 89 -15.63 3.86 2.09
CA GLN A 89 -16.43 4.77 2.91
C GLN A 89 -15.80 6.18 2.92
N ILE A 90 -16.62 7.19 2.62
CA ILE A 90 -16.29 8.60 2.85
C ILE A 90 -16.69 8.91 4.30
N PRO A 91 -15.75 9.12 5.23
CA PRO A 91 -16.06 9.34 6.64
C PRO A 91 -16.82 10.65 6.85
N ARG A 92 -17.83 10.60 7.71
CA ARG A 92 -18.60 11.77 8.16
C ARG A 92 -18.41 12.02 9.66
N THR A 93 -18.01 11.01 10.38
CA THR A 93 -17.82 11.03 11.84
C THR A 93 -16.46 10.40 12.22
N HIS A 94 -15.99 10.69 13.42
CA HIS A 94 -14.82 10.01 13.99
C HIS A 94 -15.01 8.49 14.09
N ALA A 95 -16.24 8.05 14.33
CA ALA A 95 -16.59 6.63 14.33
C ALA A 95 -16.37 5.99 12.94
N ASP A 96 -16.66 6.72 11.85
CA ASP A 96 -16.40 6.23 10.49
C ASP A 96 -14.90 6.07 10.21
N ILE A 97 -14.08 7.05 10.62
CA ILE A 97 -12.61 6.96 10.48
C ILE A 97 -12.07 5.77 11.26
N ARG A 98 -12.53 5.61 12.51
CA ARG A 98 -12.17 4.46 13.35
C ARG A 98 -12.55 3.14 12.69
N ALA A 99 -13.77 3.03 12.18
CA ALA A 99 -14.25 1.82 11.50
C ALA A 99 -13.40 1.52 10.25
N LYS A 100 -13.05 2.55 9.46
CA LYS A 100 -12.17 2.43 8.29
C LYS A 100 -10.77 1.95 8.67
N ARG A 101 -10.19 2.49 9.77
CA ARG A 101 -8.90 2.04 10.30
C ARG A 101 -8.96 0.57 10.76
N LEU A 102 -9.99 0.19 11.52
CA LEU A 102 -10.15 -1.19 11.99
C LEU A 102 -10.35 -2.19 10.84
N ALA A 103 -11.00 -1.78 9.75
CA ALA A 103 -11.10 -2.60 8.55
C ALA A 103 -9.73 -2.79 7.86
N ALA A 104 -8.94 -1.71 7.75
CA ALA A 104 -7.58 -1.77 7.21
C ALA A 104 -6.66 -2.65 8.08
N GLU A 105 -6.77 -2.56 9.41
CA GLU A 105 -6.04 -3.44 10.34
C GLU A 105 -6.40 -4.92 10.12
N ALA A 106 -7.69 -5.25 9.96
CA ALA A 106 -8.12 -6.63 9.74
C ALA A 106 -7.51 -7.23 8.46
N TRP A 107 -7.46 -6.46 7.38
CA TRP A 107 -6.81 -6.89 6.14
C TRP A 107 -5.29 -6.99 6.29
N ALA A 108 -4.69 -6.06 7.02
CA ALA A 108 -3.27 -6.09 7.34
C ALA A 108 -2.90 -7.31 8.21
N GLU A 109 -3.73 -7.67 9.20
CA GLU A 109 -3.53 -8.85 10.04
C GLU A 109 -3.53 -10.13 9.20
N ALA A 110 -4.43 -10.26 8.20
CA ALA A 110 -4.47 -11.40 7.30
C ALA A 110 -3.23 -11.56 6.41
N THR A 111 -2.43 -10.50 6.27
CA THR A 111 -1.19 -10.49 5.49
C THR A 111 0.05 -10.14 6.33
N PHE A 112 -0.08 -10.09 7.64
CA PHE A 112 0.97 -9.68 8.59
C PHE A 112 1.59 -8.30 8.26
N GLY A 113 0.81 -7.43 7.64
CA GLY A 113 1.24 -6.12 7.16
C GLY A 113 2.21 -6.15 5.97
N LEU A 114 2.37 -7.29 5.30
CA LEU A 114 3.33 -7.47 4.20
C LEU A 114 2.78 -7.03 2.84
N MET A 115 1.49 -7.07 2.62
CA MET A 115 0.90 -6.56 1.37
C MET A 115 0.43 -5.12 1.57
N GLY A 116 1.14 -4.17 0.97
CA GLY A 116 0.89 -2.74 1.16
C GLY A 116 -0.12 -2.14 0.18
N ARG A 117 -0.30 -2.77 -0.96
CA ARG A 117 -1.16 -2.31 -2.05
C ARG A 117 -2.32 -3.26 -2.30
N THR A 118 -2.97 -3.68 -1.24
CA THR A 118 -4.23 -4.42 -1.27
C THR A 118 -5.37 -3.57 -1.83
N PRO A 119 -6.52 -4.13 -2.22
CA PRO A 119 -7.63 -3.39 -2.81
C PRO A 119 -8.12 -2.18 -2.01
N ASP A 120 -7.92 -2.16 -0.69
CA ASP A 120 -8.33 -1.08 0.20
C ASP A 120 -7.44 0.19 0.10
N HIS A 121 -6.21 0.08 -0.43
CA HIS A 121 -5.28 1.20 -0.48
C HIS A 121 -5.77 2.30 -1.44
N VAL A 122 -5.92 1.99 -2.74
CA VAL A 122 -6.34 2.97 -3.75
C VAL A 122 -7.82 3.31 -3.60
N ALA A 123 -8.63 2.40 -3.01
CA ALA A 123 -9.99 2.70 -2.59
C ALA A 123 -10.07 3.93 -1.68
N GLY A 124 -9.11 4.09 -0.75
CA GLY A 124 -9.01 5.29 0.08
C GLY A 124 -8.77 6.56 -0.73
N PHE A 125 -7.92 6.50 -1.74
CA PHE A 125 -7.66 7.66 -2.62
C PHE A 125 -8.92 8.06 -3.38
N PHE A 126 -9.62 7.12 -4.02
CA PHE A 126 -10.86 7.43 -4.74
C PHE A 126 -11.99 7.88 -3.84
N ALA A 127 -12.10 7.36 -2.61
CA ALA A 127 -13.02 7.91 -1.61
C ALA A 127 -12.71 9.39 -1.31
N GLY A 128 -11.43 9.74 -1.25
CA GLY A 128 -11.00 11.12 -1.06
C GLY A 128 -11.26 12.02 -2.25
N TYR A 129 -11.07 11.54 -3.47
CA TYR A 129 -11.39 12.29 -4.69
C TYR A 129 -12.90 12.56 -4.80
N ALA A 130 -13.71 11.52 -4.58
CA ALA A 130 -15.16 11.63 -4.60
C ALA A 130 -15.74 12.46 -3.44
N ALA A 131 -15.02 12.57 -2.32
CA ALA A 131 -15.40 13.45 -1.22
C ALA A 131 -15.28 14.95 -1.58
N LYS A 132 -14.38 15.30 -2.51
CA LYS A 132 -14.13 16.68 -2.92
C LYS A 132 -13.97 16.83 -4.46
N PRO A 133 -15.00 16.52 -5.24
CA PRO A 133 -14.92 16.53 -6.70
C PRO A 133 -14.72 17.95 -7.27
N SER A 134 -15.01 19.00 -6.48
CA SER A 134 -14.81 20.40 -6.88
C SER A 134 -13.37 20.73 -7.32
N VAL A 135 -12.37 19.99 -6.82
CA VAL A 135 -10.98 20.15 -7.26
C VAL A 135 -10.84 19.80 -8.74
N PHE A 136 -11.51 18.78 -9.21
CA PHE A 136 -11.50 18.32 -10.60
C PHE A 136 -12.39 19.21 -11.49
N ALA A 137 -13.48 19.76 -10.93
CA ALA A 137 -14.37 20.69 -11.65
C ALA A 137 -13.66 21.97 -12.15
N ALA A 138 -12.53 22.34 -11.53
CA ALA A 138 -11.70 23.44 -12.01
C ALA A 138 -11.12 23.21 -13.43
N GLY A 139 -11.04 21.97 -13.90
CA GLY A 139 -10.68 21.60 -15.27
C GLY A 139 -11.88 21.45 -16.22
N GLY A 140 -13.09 21.38 -15.66
CA GLY A 140 -14.36 21.16 -16.34
C GLY A 140 -15.25 20.23 -15.51
N GLN A 141 -16.55 20.52 -15.48
CA GLN A 141 -17.50 19.76 -14.65
C GLN A 141 -17.50 18.26 -14.99
N GLN A 142 -17.31 17.90 -16.26
CA GLN A 142 -17.25 16.51 -16.71
C GLN A 142 -16.15 15.69 -15.97
N PHE A 143 -15.02 16.30 -15.60
CA PHE A 143 -13.94 15.60 -14.91
C PHE A 143 -14.30 15.30 -13.44
N ALA A 144 -15.01 16.20 -12.78
CA ALA A 144 -15.58 15.95 -11.46
C ALA A 144 -16.62 14.82 -11.49
N ASP A 145 -17.53 14.86 -12.49
CA ASP A 145 -18.56 13.84 -12.68
C ASP A 145 -17.92 12.47 -12.98
N ASN A 146 -16.84 12.44 -13.78
CA ASN A 146 -16.08 11.23 -14.09
C ASN A 146 -15.44 10.61 -12.85
N VAL A 147 -14.81 11.40 -11.99
CA VAL A 147 -14.20 10.93 -10.74
C VAL A 147 -15.25 10.29 -9.83
N VAL A 148 -16.41 10.94 -9.67
CA VAL A 148 -17.50 10.41 -8.82
C VAL A 148 -18.03 9.10 -9.40
N ARG A 149 -18.34 9.06 -10.70
CA ARG A 149 -18.81 7.87 -11.39
C ARG A 149 -17.81 6.72 -11.31
N PHE A 150 -16.52 6.98 -11.47
CA PHE A 150 -15.51 5.95 -11.38
C PHE A 150 -15.33 5.43 -9.94
N TYR A 151 -15.39 6.32 -8.93
CA TYR A 151 -15.45 5.91 -7.54
C TYR A 151 -16.64 4.98 -7.25
N GLU A 152 -17.84 5.32 -7.73
CA GLU A 152 -19.04 4.52 -7.58
C GLU A 152 -18.88 3.17 -8.28
N LYS A 153 -18.33 3.14 -9.51
CA LYS A 153 -18.01 1.93 -10.25
C LYS A 153 -17.08 1.00 -9.45
N LEU A 154 -16.02 1.53 -8.86
CA LEU A 154 -15.09 0.74 -8.05
C LEU A 154 -15.76 0.20 -6.79
N ARG A 155 -16.50 1.05 -6.07
CA ARG A 155 -17.20 0.72 -4.83
C ARG A 155 -18.26 -0.36 -5.03
N ASP A 156 -19.16 -0.15 -5.98
CA ASP A 156 -20.36 -0.97 -6.14
C ASP A 156 -20.08 -2.31 -6.86
N ASN A 157 -18.96 -2.39 -7.58
CA ASN A 157 -18.50 -3.64 -8.20
C ASN A 157 -17.32 -4.30 -7.45
N HIS A 158 -16.91 -3.74 -6.30
CA HIS A 158 -15.81 -4.25 -5.47
C HIS A 158 -14.50 -4.44 -6.27
N LEU A 159 -14.18 -3.50 -7.17
CA LEU A 159 -13.05 -3.59 -8.06
C LEU A 159 -11.75 -3.20 -7.35
N TYR A 160 -10.66 -3.79 -7.79
CA TYR A 160 -9.33 -3.48 -7.29
C TYR A 160 -8.64 -2.49 -8.24
N ALA A 161 -8.30 -1.30 -7.76
CA ALA A 161 -7.46 -0.35 -8.47
C ALA A 161 -6.07 -0.30 -7.85
N SER A 162 -5.04 -0.30 -8.70
CA SER A 162 -3.67 0.11 -8.34
C SER A 162 -3.39 1.50 -8.91
N TYR A 163 -2.22 2.08 -8.58
CA TYR A 163 -1.80 3.31 -9.21
C TYR A 163 -0.35 3.27 -9.71
N ALA A 164 -0.04 4.08 -10.72
CA ALA A 164 1.31 4.45 -11.13
C ALA A 164 1.37 5.98 -11.26
N ILE A 165 2.14 6.61 -10.35
CA ILE A 165 2.12 8.07 -10.16
C ILE A 165 3.51 8.70 -10.12
N VAL A 166 4.56 7.90 -10.30
CA VAL A 166 5.95 8.35 -10.29
C VAL A 166 6.54 8.14 -11.68
N PRO A 167 7.04 9.19 -12.34
CA PRO A 167 7.68 9.03 -13.64
C PRO A 167 8.98 8.20 -13.53
N PRO A 168 9.42 7.54 -14.61
CA PRO A 168 10.70 6.88 -14.66
C PRO A 168 11.84 7.84 -14.31
N GLN A 169 12.86 7.33 -13.58
CA GLN A 169 14.01 8.16 -13.16
C GLN A 169 15.06 8.19 -14.25
N ILE A 170 14.87 9.04 -15.27
CA ILE A 170 15.78 9.16 -16.43
C ILE A 170 16.74 10.31 -16.20
N ASP A 171 16.38 11.52 -16.60
CA ASP A 171 17.17 12.72 -16.31
C ASP A 171 16.40 13.61 -15.30
N ARG A 172 16.78 13.48 -14.03
CA ARG A 172 16.13 14.19 -12.92
C ARG A 172 16.47 15.68 -12.84
N SER A 173 17.41 16.15 -13.65
CA SER A 173 17.77 17.56 -13.74
C SER A 173 16.83 18.38 -14.64
N LYS A 174 15.99 17.67 -15.43
CA LYS A 174 15.09 18.28 -16.42
C LYS A 174 13.62 18.03 -16.10
N PRO A 175 12.74 18.99 -16.39
CA PRO A 175 11.29 18.78 -16.36
C PRO A 175 10.85 17.79 -17.46
N ALA A 176 9.59 17.35 -17.41
CA ALA A 176 9.07 16.33 -18.31
C ALA A 176 9.16 16.74 -19.79
N HIS A 177 8.82 17.99 -20.14
CA HIS A 177 8.84 18.49 -21.52
C HIS A 177 10.26 18.68 -22.10
N GLN A 178 11.30 18.63 -21.27
CA GLN A 178 12.72 18.80 -21.72
C GLN A 178 13.49 17.48 -21.76
N GLN A 179 12.82 16.35 -21.53
CA GLN A 179 13.43 15.05 -21.67
C GLN A 179 13.85 14.82 -23.15
N SER A 180 14.82 13.95 -23.40
CA SER A 180 15.37 13.68 -24.73
C SER A 180 14.36 13.08 -25.72
N ASP A 181 13.31 12.44 -25.21
CA ASP A 181 12.19 11.91 -25.97
C ASP A 181 10.90 12.25 -25.20
N PRO A 182 9.90 12.87 -25.86
CA PRO A 182 8.63 13.23 -25.22
C PRO A 182 7.81 12.03 -24.75
N SER A 183 8.14 10.83 -25.18
CA SER A 183 7.47 9.57 -24.77
C SER A 183 8.17 8.85 -23.61
N LEU A 184 9.18 9.44 -22.96
CA LEU A 184 9.82 8.82 -21.79
C LEU A 184 8.92 8.80 -20.57
N TYR A 185 8.08 9.83 -20.40
CA TYR A 185 7.07 9.89 -19.35
C TYR A 185 5.67 9.74 -19.95
N ALA A 186 4.76 9.16 -19.17
CA ALA A 186 3.39 8.97 -19.61
C ALA A 186 2.68 10.31 -19.83
N GLY A 187 2.20 10.53 -21.04
CA GLY A 187 1.54 11.76 -21.42
C GLY A 187 0.58 11.60 -22.60
N VAL A 188 -0.20 12.64 -22.86
CA VAL A 188 -1.13 12.72 -24.01
C VAL A 188 -0.32 12.97 -25.28
N VAL A 189 -0.46 12.09 -26.27
CA VAL A 189 0.17 12.28 -27.59
C VAL A 189 -0.80 12.81 -28.63
N ARG A 190 -2.09 12.53 -28.50
CA ARG A 190 -3.15 13.08 -29.38
C ARG A 190 -4.54 12.88 -28.76
N GLU A 191 -5.47 13.68 -29.22
CA GLU A 191 -6.90 13.47 -29.02
C GLU A 191 -7.47 12.62 -30.17
N LYS A 192 -8.53 11.91 -29.88
CA LYS A 192 -9.38 11.19 -30.85
C LYS A 192 -10.84 11.45 -30.52
N ASP A 193 -11.73 11.16 -31.45
CA ASP A 193 -13.16 11.11 -31.17
C ASP A 193 -13.42 10.17 -29.97
N GLY A 194 -14.06 10.73 -28.93
CA GLY A 194 -14.42 9.97 -27.72
C GLY A 194 -13.33 9.82 -26.66
N GLY A 195 -12.10 10.35 -26.82
CA GLY A 195 -11.07 10.22 -25.79
C GLY A 195 -9.70 10.74 -26.17
N ILE A 196 -8.70 10.30 -25.40
CA ILE A 196 -7.28 10.65 -25.58
C ILE A 196 -6.43 9.41 -25.81
N VAL A 197 -5.28 9.60 -26.42
CA VAL A 197 -4.25 8.56 -26.56
C VAL A 197 -3.06 8.91 -25.69
N VAL A 198 -2.68 7.99 -24.83
CA VAL A 198 -1.58 8.12 -23.89
C VAL A 198 -0.42 7.23 -24.31
N ARG A 199 0.82 7.75 -24.27
CA ARG A 199 2.06 7.03 -24.55
C ARG A 199 3.10 7.38 -23.50
N GLY A 200 4.07 6.47 -23.30
CA GLY A 200 5.20 6.67 -22.41
C GLY A 200 5.22 5.66 -21.27
N ALA A 201 5.89 6.00 -20.18
CA ALA A 201 6.02 5.09 -19.05
C ALA A 201 5.76 5.78 -17.71
N GLN A 202 5.35 4.96 -16.73
CA GLN A 202 5.21 5.35 -15.34
C GLN A 202 5.65 4.18 -14.46
N GLN A 203 6.21 4.46 -13.28
CA GLN A 203 6.77 3.38 -12.46
C GLN A 203 6.07 3.20 -11.13
N LEU A 204 6.40 2.04 -10.52
CA LEU A 204 5.96 1.55 -9.24
C LEU A 204 4.46 1.23 -9.21
N ALA A 205 3.98 0.50 -10.23
CA ALA A 205 2.66 -0.13 -10.14
C ALA A 205 2.74 -1.37 -9.23
N THR A 206 2.92 -1.12 -7.92
CA THR A 206 2.89 -2.19 -6.91
C THR A 206 1.49 -2.80 -6.86
N GLY A 207 1.40 -4.14 -6.96
CA GLY A 207 0.12 -4.85 -7.03
C GLY A 207 -0.61 -4.71 -8.37
N GLY A 208 -0.06 -3.96 -9.34
CA GLY A 208 -0.69 -3.74 -10.64
C GLY A 208 -1.03 -5.01 -11.39
N VAL A 209 -0.17 -6.04 -11.28
CA VAL A 209 -0.41 -7.36 -11.89
C VAL A 209 -1.73 -7.99 -11.43
N PHE A 210 -2.21 -7.63 -10.25
CA PHE A 210 -3.40 -8.21 -9.59
C PHE A 210 -4.64 -7.32 -9.68
N SER A 211 -4.52 -6.07 -10.12
CA SER A 211 -5.63 -5.12 -10.11
C SER A 211 -6.52 -5.22 -11.36
N ASP A 212 -7.76 -4.75 -11.24
CA ASP A 212 -8.69 -4.62 -12.36
C ASP A 212 -8.40 -3.35 -13.16
N TYR A 213 -8.00 -2.26 -12.46
CA TYR A 213 -7.72 -0.95 -13.05
C TYR A 213 -6.39 -0.37 -12.57
N LEU A 214 -5.76 0.40 -13.44
CA LEU A 214 -4.64 1.27 -13.14
C LEU A 214 -5.13 2.72 -13.07
N TYR A 215 -4.91 3.41 -11.96
CA TYR A 215 -4.94 4.86 -11.92
C TYR A 215 -3.57 5.41 -12.32
N LEU A 216 -3.50 6.11 -13.43
CA LEU A 216 -2.29 6.72 -13.93
C LEU A 216 -2.35 8.25 -13.70
N SER A 217 -1.34 8.79 -13.03
CA SER A 217 -1.21 10.22 -12.79
C SER A 217 0.24 10.60 -12.45
N CYS A 218 0.48 11.84 -12.02
CA CYS A 218 1.78 12.31 -11.56
C CYS A 218 1.65 12.95 -10.17
N ILE A 219 2.50 12.50 -9.21
CA ILE A 219 2.58 13.11 -7.87
C ILE A 219 3.66 14.19 -7.80
N HIS A 220 4.63 14.18 -8.71
CA HIS A 220 5.65 15.20 -8.76
C HIS A 220 5.06 16.52 -9.28
N PRO A 221 5.48 17.67 -8.71
CA PRO A 221 5.09 18.97 -9.27
C PRO A 221 5.51 19.09 -10.73
N LEU A 222 4.56 19.39 -11.58
CA LEU A 222 4.78 19.66 -13.00
C LEU A 222 4.98 21.16 -13.22
N GLN A 223 5.78 21.51 -14.23
CA GLN A 223 6.13 22.88 -14.56
C GLN A 223 5.32 23.37 -15.77
N PRO A 224 5.26 24.68 -16.03
CA PRO A 224 4.77 25.21 -17.31
C PRO A 224 5.53 24.57 -18.49
N GLY A 225 4.80 24.04 -19.46
CA GLY A 225 5.33 23.21 -20.55
C GLY A 225 5.11 21.71 -20.36
N ASP A 226 4.75 21.28 -19.14
CA ASP A 226 4.49 19.86 -18.83
C ASP A 226 3.00 19.47 -18.98
N GLU A 227 2.16 20.29 -19.62
CA GLU A 227 0.69 20.10 -19.68
C GLU A 227 0.30 18.74 -20.26
N ASN A 228 1.04 18.22 -21.23
CA ASN A 228 0.77 16.90 -21.82
C ASN A 228 0.96 15.74 -20.82
N TYR A 229 1.75 15.93 -19.77
CA TYR A 229 2.00 14.95 -18.71
C TYR A 229 1.07 15.14 -17.50
N ALA A 230 0.31 16.23 -17.48
CA ALA A 230 -0.63 16.57 -16.42
C ALA A 230 -1.98 15.87 -16.66
N ILE A 231 -2.00 14.57 -16.39
CA ILE A 231 -3.15 13.69 -16.57
C ILE A 231 -3.51 12.94 -15.29
N GLY A 232 -4.79 12.62 -15.15
CA GLY A 232 -5.32 11.68 -14.20
C GLY A 232 -6.34 10.80 -14.92
N VAL A 233 -6.03 9.51 -15.11
CA VAL A 233 -6.85 8.62 -15.94
C VAL A 233 -6.96 7.24 -15.31
N ALA A 234 -8.09 6.55 -15.52
CA ALA A 234 -8.26 5.14 -15.20
C ALA A 234 -8.14 4.30 -16.47
N ILE A 235 -7.34 3.22 -16.39
CA ILE A 235 -7.06 2.34 -17.51
C ILE A 235 -7.35 0.90 -17.06
N PRO A 236 -8.20 0.13 -17.75
CA PRO A 236 -8.34 -1.31 -17.51
C PRO A 236 -7.00 -2.01 -17.68
N MET A 237 -6.66 -2.99 -16.80
CA MET A 237 -5.35 -3.68 -16.87
C MET A 237 -5.12 -4.45 -18.17
N ASN A 238 -6.19 -4.81 -18.86
CA ASN A 238 -6.15 -5.49 -20.16
C ASN A 238 -6.28 -4.55 -21.36
N ALA A 239 -6.17 -3.22 -21.15
CA ALA A 239 -6.27 -2.25 -22.23
C ALA A 239 -5.22 -2.52 -23.33
N PRO A 240 -5.61 -2.46 -24.62
CA PRO A 240 -4.67 -2.56 -25.72
C PRO A 240 -3.56 -1.51 -25.61
N GLY A 241 -2.30 -1.93 -25.74
CA GLY A 241 -1.13 -1.07 -25.62
C GLY A 241 -0.56 -0.93 -24.21
N LEU A 242 -1.30 -1.30 -23.16
CA LEU A 242 -0.78 -1.34 -21.79
C LEU A 242 0.10 -2.58 -21.58
N LYS A 243 1.30 -2.37 -21.02
CA LYS A 243 2.26 -3.43 -20.67
C LYS A 243 2.79 -3.21 -19.26
N LEU A 244 2.87 -4.27 -18.49
CA LEU A 244 3.54 -4.29 -17.18
C LEU A 244 4.86 -5.05 -17.30
N LEU A 245 5.97 -4.37 -17.07
CA LEU A 245 7.29 -5.00 -16.97
C LEU A 245 7.56 -5.25 -15.49
N SER A 246 7.25 -6.45 -15.04
CA SER A 246 7.33 -6.81 -13.62
C SER A 246 8.77 -7.14 -13.23
N ARG A 247 9.17 -6.71 -12.03
CA ARG A 247 10.39 -7.25 -11.44
C ARG A 247 10.26 -8.75 -11.24
N ARG A 248 11.40 -9.41 -11.06
CA ARG A 248 11.42 -10.82 -10.71
C ARG A 248 10.51 -11.12 -9.52
N GLY A 249 9.62 -12.11 -9.67
CA GLY A 249 8.77 -12.60 -8.61
C GLY A 249 9.57 -13.47 -7.63
N PHE A 250 9.63 -13.08 -6.37
CA PHE A 250 10.35 -13.85 -5.35
C PHE A 250 9.65 -15.17 -5.05
N ALA A 251 8.31 -15.18 -5.08
CA ALA A 251 7.51 -16.38 -4.88
C ALA A 251 7.81 -17.52 -5.86
N ALA A 252 8.28 -17.20 -7.08
CA ALA A 252 8.67 -18.21 -8.07
C ALA A 252 9.82 -19.12 -7.63
N LYS A 253 10.66 -18.65 -6.72
CA LYS A 253 11.82 -19.38 -6.18
C LYS A 253 11.62 -19.90 -4.76
N ALA A 254 10.47 -19.63 -4.17
CA ALA A 254 10.10 -20.17 -2.87
C ALA A 254 9.71 -21.65 -3.04
N GLU A 255 10.68 -22.55 -2.80
CA GLU A 255 10.51 -24.00 -3.03
C GLU A 255 9.39 -24.60 -2.20
N ASN A 256 9.26 -24.15 -0.96
CA ASN A 256 8.21 -24.62 -0.04
C ASN A 256 7.86 -23.54 1.00
N ALA A 257 6.79 -23.77 1.75
CA ALA A 257 6.29 -22.83 2.76
C ALA A 257 6.98 -22.93 4.12
N PHE A 258 7.81 -23.96 4.36
CA PHE A 258 8.62 -24.07 5.56
C PHE A 258 9.84 -23.17 5.48
N ASP A 259 10.56 -23.23 4.36
CA ASP A 259 11.77 -22.44 4.13
C ASP A 259 11.48 -20.97 3.79
N TYR A 260 10.34 -20.72 3.13
CA TYR A 260 9.91 -19.38 2.65
C TYR A 260 8.45 -19.09 3.01
N PRO A 261 8.11 -19.01 4.31
CA PRO A 261 6.70 -18.95 4.75
C PRO A 261 5.97 -17.68 4.33
N LEU A 262 6.67 -16.57 4.16
CA LEU A 262 6.11 -15.26 3.78
C LEU A 262 6.29 -14.99 2.28
N THR A 263 7.50 -15.18 1.76
CA THR A 263 7.83 -14.99 0.34
C THR A 263 6.90 -15.81 -0.56
N SER A 264 6.62 -17.07 -0.16
CA SER A 264 5.75 -17.97 -0.94
C SER A 264 4.30 -17.49 -1.05
N ARG A 265 3.86 -16.48 -0.27
CA ARG A 265 2.45 -16.07 -0.19
C ARG A 265 2.20 -14.60 -0.48
N PHE A 266 3.10 -13.69 -0.05
CA PHE A 266 2.81 -12.27 0.08
C PHE A 266 3.64 -11.37 -0.85
N ASP A 267 4.20 -11.93 -1.93
CA ASP A 267 4.89 -11.13 -2.93
C ASP A 267 3.88 -10.35 -3.79
N GLU A 268 3.73 -9.06 -3.48
CA GLU A 268 2.77 -8.17 -4.15
C GLU A 268 3.27 -7.61 -5.50
N THR A 269 4.50 -7.89 -5.88
CA THR A 269 5.18 -7.45 -7.11
C THR A 269 5.28 -5.93 -7.29
N ASP A 270 6.16 -5.50 -8.17
CA ASP A 270 6.30 -4.09 -8.58
C ASP A 270 6.59 -4.07 -10.08
N SER A 271 5.95 -3.16 -10.82
CA SER A 271 6.07 -3.11 -12.28
C SER A 271 6.35 -1.71 -12.79
N LEU A 272 7.14 -1.64 -13.85
CA LEU A 272 7.15 -0.50 -14.75
C LEU A 272 5.94 -0.63 -15.68
N VAL A 273 5.16 0.44 -15.79
CA VAL A 273 4.03 0.57 -16.71
C VAL A 273 4.53 1.18 -18.00
N VAL A 274 4.27 0.54 -19.13
CA VAL A 274 4.54 1.06 -20.46
C VAL A 274 3.23 1.21 -21.21
N LEU A 275 3.02 2.36 -21.79
CA LEU A 275 1.83 2.72 -22.57
C LEU A 275 2.27 2.92 -24.03
N ASP A 276 1.72 2.13 -24.92
CA ASP A 276 2.00 2.14 -26.35
C ASP A 276 0.71 2.50 -27.08
N ASP A 277 0.43 3.79 -27.19
CA ASP A 277 -0.79 4.36 -27.76
C ASP A 277 -2.08 3.85 -27.12
N VAL A 278 -2.13 3.83 -25.79
CA VAL A 278 -3.30 3.43 -25.05
C VAL A 278 -4.43 4.44 -25.23
N PHE A 279 -5.56 4.01 -25.76
CA PHE A 279 -6.75 4.85 -25.84
C PHE A 279 -7.48 4.88 -24.50
N VAL A 280 -7.80 6.08 -24.01
CA VAL A 280 -8.58 6.32 -22.79
C VAL A 280 -9.80 7.13 -23.17
N PRO A 281 -11.02 6.60 -22.98
CA PRO A 281 -12.26 7.33 -23.26
C PRO A 281 -12.40 8.51 -22.29
N TRP A 282 -13.08 9.60 -22.74
CA TRP A 282 -13.24 10.80 -21.90
C TRP A 282 -13.88 10.55 -20.55
N GLU A 283 -14.72 9.53 -20.43
CA GLU A 283 -15.37 9.14 -19.17
C GLU A 283 -14.40 8.61 -18.11
N ASP A 284 -13.23 8.09 -18.52
CA ASP A 284 -12.16 7.61 -17.64
C ASP A 284 -11.01 8.62 -17.49
N VAL A 285 -11.21 9.88 -17.97
CA VAL A 285 -10.28 11.01 -17.79
C VAL A 285 -10.80 11.91 -16.65
N PHE A 286 -9.96 12.16 -15.66
CA PHE A 286 -10.26 12.96 -14.46
C PHE A 286 -9.47 14.27 -14.43
N ILE A 287 -8.28 14.27 -15.03
CA ILE A 287 -7.42 15.45 -15.19
C ILE A 287 -6.89 15.44 -16.61
N TYR A 288 -7.02 16.59 -17.27
CA TYR A 288 -6.57 16.76 -18.63
C TYR A 288 -5.80 18.07 -18.80
N ARG A 289 -4.49 17.94 -19.11
CA ARG A 289 -3.57 19.06 -19.39
C ARG A 289 -3.59 20.19 -18.35
N ASN A 290 -3.83 19.87 -17.08
CA ASN A 290 -3.87 20.86 -16.01
C ASN A 290 -2.89 20.49 -14.89
N THR A 291 -1.72 21.15 -14.90
CA THR A 291 -0.63 20.89 -13.95
C THR A 291 -1.02 21.21 -12.52
N GLN A 292 -1.86 22.25 -12.32
CA GLN A 292 -2.32 22.63 -10.98
C GLN A 292 -3.28 21.60 -10.39
N ILE A 293 -4.26 21.12 -11.14
CA ILE A 293 -5.17 20.06 -10.67
C ILE A 293 -4.42 18.76 -10.44
N CYS A 294 -3.43 18.43 -11.29
CA CYS A 294 -2.58 17.27 -11.13
C CYS A 294 -1.81 17.27 -9.79
N PHE A 295 -1.46 18.45 -9.28
CA PHE A 295 -0.90 18.64 -7.95
C PHE A 295 -1.99 18.66 -6.87
N ASP A 296 -3.05 19.44 -7.06
CA ASP A 296 -4.10 19.71 -6.08
C ASP A 296 -4.89 18.45 -5.68
N GLN A 297 -5.05 17.48 -6.59
CA GLN A 297 -5.72 16.21 -6.29
C GLN A 297 -5.16 15.50 -5.05
N TRP A 298 -3.85 15.63 -4.79
CA TRP A 298 -3.20 14.98 -3.67
C TRP A 298 -3.34 15.75 -2.35
N TRP A 299 -3.38 17.09 -2.43
CA TRP A 299 -3.23 17.95 -1.26
C TRP A 299 -4.48 18.73 -0.89
N LYS A 300 -5.36 18.99 -1.88
CA LYS A 300 -6.63 19.68 -1.67
C LYS A 300 -7.85 18.76 -1.61
N THR A 301 -7.64 17.46 -1.78
CA THR A 301 -8.64 16.43 -1.49
C THR A 301 -8.17 15.56 -0.33
N PRO A 302 -9.06 14.87 0.40
CA PRO A 302 -8.65 13.93 1.47
C PRO A 302 -8.05 12.62 0.95
N SER A 303 -7.80 12.47 -0.35
CA SER A 303 -7.28 11.25 -0.96
C SER A 303 -6.00 10.75 -0.31
N HIS A 304 -5.03 11.65 -0.13
CA HIS A 304 -3.74 11.31 0.44
C HIS A 304 -3.86 10.85 1.90
N VAL A 305 -4.71 11.49 2.71
CA VAL A 305 -4.88 11.08 4.10
C VAL A 305 -5.71 9.80 4.25
N TYR A 306 -6.72 9.57 3.41
CA TYR A 306 -7.48 8.31 3.47
C TYR A 306 -6.68 7.10 3.00
N GLY A 307 -5.92 7.23 1.91
CA GLY A 307 -5.04 6.16 1.44
C GLY A 307 -3.90 5.86 2.41
N ASN A 308 -3.32 6.91 3.02
CA ASN A 308 -2.23 6.72 3.98
C ASN A 308 -2.69 6.27 5.37
N LEU A 309 -3.95 6.50 5.77
CA LEU A 309 -4.53 5.87 6.96
C LEU A 309 -4.46 4.34 6.86
N GLN A 310 -4.84 3.77 5.70
CA GLN A 310 -4.69 2.34 5.42
C GLN A 310 -3.23 1.90 5.53
N ALA A 311 -2.33 2.59 4.85
CA ALA A 311 -0.92 2.23 4.82
C ALA A 311 -0.27 2.24 6.21
N GLN A 312 -0.67 3.15 7.08
CA GLN A 312 -0.11 3.26 8.43
C GLN A 312 -0.74 2.30 9.42
N ALA A 313 -2.04 1.98 9.29
CA ALA A 313 -2.68 0.88 10.00
C ALA A 313 -1.99 -0.47 9.66
N ARG A 314 -1.69 -0.68 8.37
CA ARG A 314 -0.89 -1.81 7.90
C ARG A 314 0.52 -1.81 8.50
N TYR A 315 1.19 -0.65 8.52
CA TYR A 315 2.54 -0.54 9.07
C TYR A 315 2.57 -0.84 10.57
N ALA A 316 1.64 -0.32 11.35
CA ALA A 316 1.51 -0.64 12.77
C ALA A 316 1.33 -2.14 13.00
N THR A 317 0.49 -2.81 12.17
CA THR A 317 0.31 -4.26 12.20
C THR A 317 1.62 -5.02 11.90
N LYS A 318 2.39 -4.55 10.91
CA LYS A 318 3.69 -5.14 10.56
C LYS A 318 4.70 -5.03 11.71
N LEU A 319 4.76 -3.89 12.40
CA LEU A 319 5.62 -3.71 13.56
C LEU A 319 5.20 -4.60 14.74
N ARG A 320 3.89 -4.77 14.94
CA ARG A 320 3.34 -5.70 15.94
C ARG A 320 3.72 -7.15 15.64
N PHE A 321 3.67 -7.55 14.37
CA PHE A 321 4.13 -8.87 13.92
C PHE A 321 5.62 -9.06 14.19
N LEU A 322 6.47 -8.09 13.85
CA LEU A 322 7.92 -8.13 14.09
C LEU A 322 8.26 -8.22 15.58
N LEU A 323 7.56 -7.45 16.42
CA LEU A 323 7.70 -7.51 17.88
C LEU A 323 7.32 -8.89 18.42
N GLY A 324 6.21 -9.47 17.96
CA GLY A 324 5.75 -10.80 18.33
C GLY A 324 6.74 -11.88 17.90
N LEU A 325 7.31 -11.76 16.70
CA LEU A 325 8.33 -12.65 16.17
C LEU A 325 9.60 -12.64 17.05
N ALA A 326 10.12 -11.45 17.39
CA ALA A 326 11.24 -11.28 18.29
C ALA A 326 10.98 -11.91 19.66
N LYS A 327 9.78 -11.72 20.21
CA LYS A 327 9.38 -12.33 21.50
C LYS A 327 9.43 -13.86 21.45
N ARG A 328 8.85 -14.48 20.40
CA ARG A 328 8.83 -15.93 20.23
C ARG A 328 10.23 -16.52 20.05
N MET A 329 11.11 -15.84 19.32
CA MET A 329 12.50 -16.29 19.15
C MET A 329 13.26 -16.30 20.49
N ASN A 330 13.08 -15.28 21.33
CA ASN A 330 13.71 -15.22 22.65
C ASN A 330 13.16 -16.30 23.60
N GLU A 331 11.86 -16.56 23.56
CA GLU A 331 11.23 -17.66 24.33
C GLU A 331 11.76 -19.02 23.90
N ALA A 332 11.91 -19.26 22.60
CA ALA A 332 12.41 -20.51 22.04
C ALA A 332 13.86 -20.79 22.44
N THR A 333 14.69 -19.76 22.54
CA THR A 333 16.11 -19.89 22.91
C THR A 333 16.37 -19.75 24.41
N GLY A 334 15.36 -19.39 25.21
CA GLY A 334 15.49 -19.19 26.65
C GLY A 334 16.14 -17.87 27.07
N HIS A 335 16.32 -16.93 26.14
CA HIS A 335 16.89 -15.60 26.38
C HIS A 335 15.87 -14.56 26.88
N ASP A 336 14.59 -14.92 26.96
CA ASP A 336 13.47 -14.03 27.30
C ASP A 336 13.59 -13.38 28.69
N LYS A 337 14.43 -13.94 29.58
CA LYS A 337 14.72 -13.41 30.92
C LYS A 337 16.09 -12.74 31.05
N ASN A 338 16.85 -12.66 29.97
CA ASN A 338 18.15 -11.98 29.98
C ASN A 338 17.95 -10.45 30.01
N PRO A 339 18.47 -9.72 31.03
CA PRO A 339 18.25 -8.28 31.16
C PRO A 339 18.61 -7.45 29.92
N PRO A 340 19.74 -7.62 29.24
CA PRO A 340 20.02 -6.94 27.97
C PRO A 340 18.95 -7.17 26.90
N VAL A 341 18.45 -8.41 26.74
CA VAL A 341 17.40 -8.76 25.78
C VAL A 341 16.07 -8.11 26.19
N MET A 342 15.76 -8.05 27.49
CA MET A 342 14.56 -7.36 27.98
C MET A 342 14.60 -5.87 27.67
N VAL A 343 15.76 -5.22 27.75
CA VAL A 343 15.94 -3.80 27.37
C VAL A 343 15.67 -3.61 25.88
N GLN A 344 16.25 -4.45 25.01
CA GLN A 344 16.02 -4.42 23.57
C GLN A 344 14.54 -4.66 23.20
N MET A 345 13.90 -5.63 23.88
CA MET A 345 12.46 -5.88 23.70
C MET A 345 11.61 -4.70 24.16
N GLY A 346 12.04 -3.99 25.21
CA GLY A 346 11.41 -2.76 25.67
C GLY A 346 11.51 -1.64 24.62
N GLU A 347 12.67 -1.49 23.96
CA GLU A 347 12.86 -0.54 22.85
C GLU A 347 11.94 -0.89 21.68
N LEU A 348 11.91 -2.14 21.24
CA LEU A 348 11.00 -2.62 20.17
C LEU A 348 9.53 -2.32 20.50
N ALA A 349 9.10 -2.61 21.73
CA ALA A 349 7.74 -2.35 22.17
C ALA A 349 7.41 -0.86 22.18
N SER A 350 8.35 -0.01 22.60
CA SER A 350 8.18 1.45 22.61
C SER A 350 8.03 2.00 21.21
N LEU A 351 8.87 1.58 20.27
CA LEU A 351 8.79 2.00 18.86
C LEU A 351 7.48 1.58 18.20
N ALA A 352 7.04 0.35 18.42
CA ALA A 352 5.75 -0.14 17.91
C ALA A 352 4.58 0.65 18.53
N THR A 353 4.62 0.94 19.83
CA THR A 353 3.59 1.69 20.54
C THR A 353 3.49 3.13 20.04
N ILE A 354 4.61 3.79 19.76
CA ILE A 354 4.62 5.16 19.20
C ILE A 354 3.82 5.17 17.88
N VAL A 355 4.11 4.25 16.97
CA VAL A 355 3.43 4.18 15.66
C VAL A 355 1.94 3.89 15.86
N ASP A 356 1.59 2.89 16.67
CA ASP A 356 0.20 2.51 16.92
C ASP A 356 -0.61 3.66 17.53
N SER A 357 -0.05 4.35 18.53
CA SER A 357 -0.68 5.50 19.18
C SER A 357 -0.89 6.66 18.21
N MET A 358 0.09 6.94 17.34
CA MET A 358 -0.04 8.00 16.33
C MET A 358 -1.07 7.66 15.25
N VAL A 359 -1.20 6.38 14.86
CA VAL A 359 -2.25 5.92 13.95
C VAL A 359 -3.64 6.12 14.57
N GLN A 360 -3.79 5.82 15.85
CA GLN A 360 -5.05 6.10 16.57
C GLN A 360 -5.31 7.61 16.73
N ALA A 361 -4.28 8.40 16.96
CA ALA A 361 -4.39 9.86 17.06
C ALA A 361 -4.89 10.50 15.76
N GLN A 362 -4.68 9.88 14.58
CA GLN A 362 -5.22 10.38 13.32
C GLN A 362 -6.75 10.43 13.32
N GLU A 363 -7.40 9.46 13.95
CA GLU A 363 -8.87 9.44 14.07
C GLU A 363 -9.38 10.40 15.14
N VAL A 364 -8.72 10.43 16.30
CA VAL A 364 -9.13 11.26 17.45
C VAL A 364 -8.95 12.75 17.14
N MET A 365 -7.89 13.11 16.43
CA MET A 365 -7.57 14.49 16.04
C MET A 365 -8.09 14.85 14.64
N ALA A 366 -8.96 14.02 14.06
CA ALA A 366 -9.60 14.34 12.78
C ALA A 366 -10.45 15.61 12.89
N LYS A 367 -10.47 16.40 11.83
CA LYS A 367 -11.21 17.66 11.77
C LYS A 367 -12.07 17.72 10.53
N VAL A 368 -13.21 18.38 10.65
CA VAL A 368 -13.99 18.80 9.49
C VAL A 368 -13.31 20.04 8.93
N GLU A 369 -12.91 19.98 7.66
CA GLU A 369 -12.33 21.09 6.93
C GLU A 369 -13.45 22.02 6.40
N ASP A 370 -13.08 23.16 5.83
CA ASP A 370 -14.02 24.21 5.37
C ASP A 370 -15.03 23.73 4.33
N ASP A 371 -14.77 22.63 3.67
CA ASP A 371 -15.65 21.97 2.70
C ASP A 371 -16.67 20.99 3.32
N GLY A 372 -16.71 20.87 4.65
CA GLY A 372 -17.59 19.96 5.36
C GLY A 372 -17.15 18.50 5.31
N VAL A 373 -15.93 18.19 4.84
CA VAL A 373 -15.38 16.84 4.80
C VAL A 373 -14.50 16.59 6.02
N LEU A 374 -14.64 15.41 6.63
CA LEU A 374 -13.83 15.00 7.78
C LEU A 374 -12.49 14.42 7.31
N TRP A 375 -11.40 15.04 7.76
CA TRP A 375 -10.04 14.61 7.44
C TRP A 375 -9.35 14.01 8.66
N PRO A 376 -8.68 12.84 8.54
CA PRO A 376 -7.70 12.39 9.52
C PRO A 376 -6.63 13.44 9.75
N SER A 377 -6.07 13.48 10.96
CA SER A 377 -5.03 14.46 11.32
C SER A 377 -3.82 14.35 10.41
N ARG A 378 -3.58 15.38 9.59
CA ARG A 378 -2.41 15.46 8.70
C ARG A 378 -1.10 15.50 9.47
N ASN A 379 -1.06 16.19 10.61
CA ASN A 379 0.16 16.33 11.40
C ASN A 379 0.64 14.97 11.93
N THR A 380 -0.23 14.18 12.56
CA THR A 380 0.12 12.84 13.06
C THR A 380 0.45 11.88 11.92
N LEU A 381 -0.29 11.95 10.80
CA LEU A 381 -0.06 11.11 9.64
C LEU A 381 1.33 11.35 9.02
N TYR A 382 1.70 12.61 8.75
CA TYR A 382 3.02 12.92 8.17
C TYR A 382 4.15 12.65 9.16
N SER A 383 3.92 12.80 10.47
CA SER A 383 4.91 12.45 11.48
C SER A 383 5.22 10.95 11.48
N VAL A 384 4.19 10.08 11.37
CA VAL A 384 4.42 8.62 11.19
C VAL A 384 5.21 8.34 9.92
N MET A 385 4.83 8.96 8.79
CA MET A 385 5.55 8.77 7.53
C MET A 385 7.03 9.20 7.62
N ALA A 386 7.32 10.27 8.33
CA ALA A 386 8.70 10.73 8.54
C ALA A 386 9.50 9.75 9.41
N LEU A 387 8.90 9.29 10.51
CA LEU A 387 9.52 8.36 11.45
C LEU A 387 9.65 6.94 10.87
N GLN A 388 8.77 6.51 9.98
CA GLN A 388 8.77 5.17 9.37
C GLN A 388 10.13 4.82 8.76
N SER A 389 10.78 5.78 8.10
CA SER A 389 12.10 5.61 7.48
C SER A 389 13.25 5.43 8.48
N GLU A 390 13.02 5.72 9.75
CA GLU A 390 13.96 5.59 10.87
C GLU A 390 13.61 4.41 11.78
N ILE A 391 12.34 4.27 12.14
CA ILE A 391 11.87 3.21 13.04
C ILE A 391 12.03 1.82 12.40
N ASN A 392 11.67 1.65 11.12
CA ASN A 392 11.71 0.33 10.50
C ASN A 392 13.13 -0.27 10.46
N PRO A 393 14.17 0.42 9.99
CA PRO A 393 15.54 -0.09 10.05
C PRO A 393 16.00 -0.38 11.48
N ARG A 394 15.68 0.49 12.46
CA ARG A 394 16.08 0.29 13.84
C ARG A 394 15.47 -0.97 14.45
N MET A 395 14.19 -1.21 14.23
CA MET A 395 13.53 -2.42 14.73
C MET A 395 14.11 -3.70 14.11
N ILE A 396 14.43 -3.68 12.81
CA ILE A 396 15.07 -4.82 12.15
C ILE A 396 16.47 -5.07 12.69
N ASP A 397 17.23 -4.01 12.94
CA ASP A 397 18.57 -4.09 13.50
C ASP A 397 18.57 -4.71 14.91
N ILE A 398 17.66 -4.27 15.77
CA ILE A 398 17.47 -4.88 17.11
C ILE A 398 17.15 -6.37 17.00
N VAL A 399 16.27 -6.76 16.06
CA VAL A 399 15.94 -8.19 15.87
C VAL A 399 17.17 -8.98 15.43
N ARG A 400 18.01 -8.43 14.57
CA ARG A 400 19.29 -9.04 14.17
C ARG A 400 20.25 -9.18 15.35
N GLU A 401 20.38 -8.17 16.19
CA GLU A 401 21.18 -8.21 17.41
C GLU A 401 20.71 -9.32 18.37
N ILE A 402 19.41 -9.39 18.61
CA ILE A 402 18.80 -10.40 19.51
C ILE A 402 19.03 -11.83 19.01
N THR A 403 18.94 -12.04 17.72
CA THR A 403 19.05 -13.39 17.12
C THR A 403 20.47 -13.83 16.86
N GLY A 404 21.40 -12.88 16.71
CA GLY A 404 22.80 -13.16 16.44
C GLY A 404 23.00 -14.09 15.24
N ALA A 405 23.96 -15.00 15.34
CA ALA A 405 24.27 -15.97 14.27
C ALA A 405 23.24 -17.09 14.10
N GLY A 406 22.25 -17.20 15.00
CA GLY A 406 21.27 -18.31 14.98
C GLY A 406 20.44 -18.43 13.72
N MET A 407 20.26 -17.33 12.97
CA MET A 407 19.52 -17.34 11.72
C MET A 407 20.36 -17.75 10.49
N ILE A 408 21.69 -17.69 10.56
CA ILE A 408 22.56 -18.01 9.42
C ILE A 408 23.11 -19.44 9.47
N THR A 409 22.85 -20.19 10.53
CA THR A 409 23.25 -21.58 10.72
C THR A 409 22.08 -22.55 10.65
N LEU A 410 21.01 -22.16 9.96
CA LEU A 410 19.82 -23.01 9.79
C LEU A 410 20.06 -24.12 8.77
N PRO A 411 19.37 -25.28 8.90
CA PRO A 411 19.36 -26.31 7.88
C PRO A 411 19.01 -25.74 6.51
N SER A 412 19.59 -26.30 5.46
CA SER A 412 19.44 -25.79 4.10
C SER A 412 17.98 -25.85 3.62
N SER A 413 17.29 -26.94 3.97
CA SER A 413 15.92 -27.20 3.55
C SER A 413 15.17 -28.00 4.62
N GLU A 414 13.83 -27.93 4.58
CA GLU A 414 12.93 -28.81 5.32
C GLU A 414 13.29 -30.30 5.15
N ARG A 415 13.81 -30.68 3.96
CA ARG A 415 14.21 -32.04 3.61
C ARG A 415 15.36 -32.58 4.46
N ASP A 416 16.15 -31.69 5.10
CA ASP A 416 17.21 -32.11 5.99
C ASP A 416 16.67 -32.91 7.22
N PHE A 417 15.44 -32.59 7.65
CA PHE A 417 14.74 -33.35 8.72
C PHE A 417 14.21 -34.72 8.26
N GLU A 418 14.14 -34.94 6.94
CA GLU A 418 13.71 -36.23 6.37
C GLU A 418 14.88 -37.15 6.05
N ASN A 419 16.12 -36.65 6.12
CA ASN A 419 17.33 -37.43 5.88
C ASN A 419 17.74 -38.21 7.15
N PRO A 420 17.66 -39.57 7.15
CA PRO A 420 17.92 -40.38 8.32
C PRO A 420 19.36 -40.28 8.87
N GLU A 421 20.33 -39.85 8.03
CA GLU A 421 21.72 -39.70 8.45
C GLU A 421 21.95 -38.49 9.37
N ILE A 422 21.14 -37.41 9.20
CA ILE A 422 21.35 -36.15 9.91
C ILE A 422 20.15 -35.73 10.78
N ALA A 423 18.96 -36.30 10.58
CA ALA A 423 17.74 -35.91 11.31
C ALA A 423 17.94 -35.99 12.86
N ALA A 424 18.59 -37.03 13.34
CA ALA A 424 18.88 -37.19 14.78
C ALA A 424 19.82 -36.10 15.30
N ASP A 425 20.80 -35.69 14.51
CA ASP A 425 21.72 -34.59 14.88
C ASP A 425 20.99 -33.25 14.89
N LEU A 426 20.13 -32.99 13.92
CA LEU A 426 19.29 -31.78 13.89
C LEU A 426 18.39 -31.72 15.13
N ASP A 427 17.71 -32.80 15.46
CA ASP A 427 16.85 -32.88 16.65
C ASP A 427 17.64 -32.60 17.92
N ARG A 428 18.83 -33.20 18.03
CA ARG A 428 19.71 -33.08 19.19
C ARG A 428 20.30 -31.69 19.38
N PHE A 429 20.78 -31.09 18.30
CA PHE A 429 21.58 -29.85 18.37
C PHE A 429 20.79 -28.57 18.08
N LEU A 430 19.62 -28.67 17.45
CA LEU A 430 18.77 -27.52 17.17
C LEU A 430 17.54 -27.42 18.05
N GLY A 431 17.14 -28.53 18.71
CA GLY A 431 16.07 -28.50 19.70
C GLY A 431 16.43 -27.73 20.96
N THR A 432 15.44 -27.38 21.74
CA THR A 432 15.57 -26.82 23.09
C THR A 432 14.63 -27.55 24.05
N PRO A 433 14.81 -27.42 25.38
CA PRO A 433 13.86 -27.99 26.33
C PRO A 433 12.42 -27.49 26.18
N LYS A 434 12.24 -26.36 25.50
CA LYS A 434 10.94 -25.70 25.31
C LYS A 434 10.31 -25.98 23.95
N GLN A 435 11.11 -26.36 22.94
CA GLN A 435 10.64 -26.45 21.56
C GLN A 435 11.42 -27.52 20.78
N ALA A 436 10.71 -28.34 20.00
CA ALA A 436 11.31 -29.28 19.08
C ALA A 436 12.17 -28.57 18.02
N ALA A 437 13.20 -29.25 17.51
CA ALA A 437 14.13 -28.66 16.53
C ALA A 437 13.42 -28.13 15.30
N ARG A 438 12.52 -28.92 14.71
CA ARG A 438 11.76 -28.53 13.51
C ARG A 438 10.94 -27.25 13.73
N ASP A 439 10.25 -27.11 14.87
CA ASP A 439 9.44 -25.93 15.18
C ASP A 439 10.29 -24.70 15.41
N LYS A 440 11.44 -24.86 16.11
CA LYS A 440 12.38 -23.76 16.30
C LYS A 440 13.00 -23.31 14.98
N VAL A 441 13.38 -24.24 14.11
CA VAL A 441 13.92 -23.93 12.79
C VAL A 441 12.86 -23.22 11.95
N ALA A 442 11.59 -23.67 11.94
CA ALA A 442 10.49 -23.01 11.27
C ALA A 442 10.33 -21.55 11.72
N LEU A 443 10.41 -21.29 13.04
CA LEU A 443 10.35 -19.93 13.59
C LEU A 443 11.53 -19.06 13.12
N MET A 444 12.75 -19.62 13.09
CA MET A 444 13.93 -18.89 12.61
C MET A 444 13.90 -18.66 11.09
N LYS A 445 13.38 -19.63 10.31
CA LYS A 445 13.13 -19.47 8.87
C LYS A 445 12.10 -18.35 8.61
N LEU A 446 11.05 -18.27 9.42
CA LEU A 446 10.07 -17.17 9.36
C LEU A 446 10.75 -15.81 9.62
N ALA A 447 11.63 -15.73 10.61
CA ALA A 447 12.39 -14.50 10.89
C ALA A 447 13.34 -14.16 9.74
N TRP A 448 14.08 -15.14 9.22
CA TRP A 448 14.97 -14.93 8.09
C TRP A 448 14.23 -14.47 6.84
N ASP A 449 13.07 -15.07 6.55
CA ASP A 449 12.24 -14.68 5.40
C ASP A 449 11.70 -13.25 5.52
N PHE A 450 11.44 -12.79 6.76
CA PHE A 450 11.00 -11.42 7.01
C PHE A 450 12.12 -10.37 6.87
N ILE A 451 13.37 -10.68 7.31
CA ILE A 451 14.43 -9.66 7.44
C ILE A 451 15.68 -9.92 6.61
N GLY A 452 15.90 -11.14 6.09
CA GLY A 452 17.18 -11.55 5.49
C GLY A 452 17.10 -11.88 4.00
N THR A 453 15.96 -12.33 3.50
CA THR A 453 15.77 -12.72 2.10
C THR A 453 15.66 -11.51 1.16
N GLU A 454 15.69 -11.74 -0.16
CA GLU A 454 15.39 -10.71 -1.17
C GLU A 454 13.99 -10.09 -0.92
N PHE A 455 13.01 -10.91 -0.57
CA PHE A 455 11.66 -10.47 -0.19
C PHE A 455 11.70 -9.55 1.03
N GLY A 456 12.35 -9.97 2.12
CA GLY A 456 12.52 -9.16 3.33
C GLY A 456 13.23 -7.84 3.04
N ASN A 457 14.28 -7.83 2.22
CA ASN A 457 15.01 -6.63 1.82
C ASN A 457 14.17 -5.69 0.94
N ARG A 458 13.32 -6.23 0.03
CA ARG A 458 12.35 -5.41 -0.72
C ARG A 458 11.40 -4.70 0.23
N HIS A 459 10.95 -5.37 1.29
CA HIS A 459 10.09 -4.75 2.30
C HIS A 459 10.80 -3.66 3.10
N GLN A 460 12.09 -3.83 3.41
CA GLN A 460 12.89 -2.77 4.05
C GLN A 460 12.99 -1.53 3.16
N GLN A 461 13.27 -1.72 1.87
CA GLN A 461 13.32 -0.63 0.90
C GLN A 461 11.95 0.05 0.73
N TYR A 462 10.87 -0.73 0.68
CA TYR A 462 9.50 -0.22 0.60
C TYR A 462 9.16 0.69 1.80
N GLU A 463 9.44 0.24 3.03
CA GLU A 463 9.16 1.06 4.22
C GLU A 463 10.08 2.30 4.30
N LYS A 464 11.30 2.20 3.82
CA LYS A 464 12.26 3.32 3.79
C LYS A 464 11.80 4.46 2.90
N PHE A 465 11.18 4.14 1.75
CA PHE A 465 10.78 5.10 0.71
C PHE A 465 9.27 5.18 0.49
N TYR A 466 8.47 4.65 1.42
CA TYR A 466 7.01 4.62 1.28
C TYR A 466 6.41 6.00 0.95
N GLY A 467 6.79 7.03 1.67
CA GLY A 467 6.36 8.42 1.47
C GLY A 467 7.23 9.21 0.50
N GLY A 468 8.14 8.56 -0.23
CA GLY A 468 9.16 9.21 -1.04
C GLY A 468 10.42 9.56 -0.25
N ALA A 469 11.19 10.51 -0.74
CA ALA A 469 12.44 10.92 -0.08
C ALA A 469 12.16 11.54 1.30
N SER A 470 12.91 11.11 2.31
CA SER A 470 12.71 11.48 3.72
C SER A 470 12.64 13.01 3.94
N PHE A 471 13.44 13.79 3.21
CA PHE A 471 13.40 15.25 3.33
C PHE A 471 12.07 15.86 2.86
N LEU A 472 11.45 15.30 1.81
CA LEU A 472 10.14 15.77 1.32
C LEU A 472 9.04 15.48 2.35
N VAL A 473 9.08 14.30 2.98
CA VAL A 473 8.13 13.94 4.04
C VAL A 473 8.30 14.85 5.24
N LYS A 474 9.55 15.12 5.66
CA LYS A 474 9.85 16.06 6.77
C LYS A 474 9.40 17.50 6.45
N MET A 475 9.51 17.94 5.21
CA MET A 475 8.93 19.22 4.76
C MET A 475 7.39 19.24 4.88
N ASN A 476 6.70 18.14 4.64
CA ASN A 476 5.26 18.05 4.85
C ASN A 476 4.89 18.11 6.33
N VAL A 477 5.69 17.51 7.21
CA VAL A 477 5.52 17.70 8.66
C VAL A 477 5.66 19.16 9.03
N PHE A 478 6.72 19.82 8.57
CA PHE A 478 6.96 21.25 8.83
C PHE A 478 5.78 22.14 8.38
N ARG A 479 5.22 21.89 7.19
CA ARG A 479 4.11 22.68 6.65
C ARG A 479 2.77 22.48 7.37
N ASN A 480 2.60 21.36 8.08
CA ASN A 480 1.35 21.03 8.76
C ASN A 480 1.44 21.18 10.28
N TYR A 481 2.63 21.54 10.83
CA TYR A 481 2.80 21.77 12.26
C TYR A 481 2.31 23.17 12.63
N ASP A 482 1.62 23.28 13.76
CA ASP A 482 1.16 24.56 14.33
C ASP A 482 2.34 25.27 15.04
N PHE A 483 3.16 25.98 14.26
CA PHE A 483 4.29 26.75 14.80
C PHE A 483 3.84 28.00 15.57
N ASP A 484 2.68 28.59 15.25
CA ASP A 484 2.19 29.77 15.94
C ASP A 484 1.93 29.47 17.41
N ARG A 485 1.38 28.29 17.70
CA ARG A 485 1.21 27.81 19.07
C ARG A 485 2.56 27.61 19.79
N ALA A 486 3.59 27.16 19.10
CA ALA A 486 4.91 26.92 19.69
C ALA A 486 5.67 28.24 19.92
N THR A 487 5.67 29.14 18.94
CA THR A 487 6.33 30.48 19.05
C THR A 487 5.62 31.36 20.07
N GLY A 488 4.30 31.29 20.18
CA GLY A 488 3.52 32.00 21.18
C GLY A 488 3.96 31.71 22.63
N LEU A 489 4.44 30.48 22.90
CA LEU A 489 5.03 30.16 24.23
C LEU A 489 6.36 30.88 24.45
N VAL A 490 7.18 31.03 23.41
CA VAL A 490 8.46 31.76 23.47
C VAL A 490 8.19 33.25 23.70
N ASP A 491 7.24 33.82 22.94
CA ASP A 491 6.85 35.22 23.04
C ASP A 491 6.29 35.52 24.44
N ALA A 492 5.48 34.63 25.00
CA ALA A 492 5.00 34.76 26.37
C ALA A 492 6.14 34.73 27.40
N ALA A 493 7.14 33.86 27.22
CA ALA A 493 8.30 33.80 28.11
C ALA A 493 9.16 35.06 28.05
N LEU A 494 9.36 35.62 26.84
CA LEU A 494 10.08 36.87 26.64
C LEU A 494 9.35 38.08 27.21
N SER A 495 8.04 38.00 27.40
CA SER A 495 7.18 39.05 27.93
C SER A 495 7.00 38.97 29.46
N LEU A 496 7.66 38.04 30.13
CA LEU A 496 7.59 37.95 31.59
C LEU A 496 8.17 39.23 32.25
N PRO A 497 7.52 39.77 33.31
CA PRO A 497 8.03 40.94 34.01
C PRO A 497 9.37 40.62 34.68
N PRO A 498 10.24 41.63 34.88
CA PRO A 498 11.45 41.45 35.66
C PRO A 498 11.15 40.90 37.09
N LEU A 499 12.03 40.04 37.58
CA LEU A 499 11.91 39.58 38.98
C LEU A 499 11.91 40.77 39.90
N ALA A 500 11.04 40.79 40.93
CA ALA A 500 11.07 41.80 41.95
C ALA A 500 12.48 41.80 42.62
N ALA A 501 13.13 42.96 42.69
CA ALA A 501 14.36 43.09 43.47
C ALA A 501 14.01 42.84 44.93
N GLU A 502 14.69 41.91 45.60
CA GLU A 502 14.60 41.65 47.03
C GLU A 502 15.11 42.85 47.86
#